data_4f502f44e4ee4211652455638808fc9c
#
_entry.id   4f502f44e4ee4211652455638808fc9c
#
_cell.length_a   1.000
_cell.length_b   1.000
_cell.length_c   1.000
_cell.angle_alpha   90.00
_cell.angle_beta   90.00
_cell.angle_gamma   90.00
#
_symmetry.space_group_name_H-M   'P 1'
#
loop_
_entity.id
_entity.type
_entity.pdbx_description
1 polymer ?
#
loop_
_entity_poly.entity_id
_entity_poly.type
_entity_poly.pdbx_seq_one_letter_code
_entity_poly.pdbx_strand_id
1 'polypeptide(L)'
;QINAGKPETDVMPMHQDQVIFAQRNNLAMEVDASAIPEFANYYDKGVTKYGPKMVLWCYGLAYNTELVKPAPTSWKVLWDPEYAGKVAVNEGLKDQTLQMVNLAFKGSPYPVDAQTFKHLSDLRPSLVALWSGGADAEQLFRNGEIVMTPFWNGRVTKLRGEGLPLKFATPKEGFFVRSSVYGIPRGAANPELAHEWLNWVIGAGPQKKMVEYGYGTFNKQVEHTAEEAANVIVSDPEVMKYAVSEDFNQILDNGKEWTDMWNKWKSS
;
A
#
# COMPACT_ATOMS: atom_id res chain seq x y z
N GLN A 1 -8.22 21.21 -9.27
CA GLN A 1 -9.46 20.86 -10.00
C GLN A 1 -10.67 20.93 -9.06
N ILE A 2 -10.73 20.10 -8.00
CA ILE A 2 -11.88 20.07 -7.06
C ILE A 2 -12.12 21.46 -6.43
N ASN A 3 -11.07 22.15 -5.99
CA ASN A 3 -11.18 23.52 -5.44
C ASN A 3 -11.71 24.54 -6.45
N ALA A 4 -11.57 24.27 -7.75
CA ALA A 4 -12.16 25.10 -8.81
C ALA A 4 -13.62 24.72 -9.12
N GLY A 5 -14.21 23.74 -8.39
CA GLY A 5 -15.58 23.30 -8.57
C GLY A 5 -15.83 22.46 -9.85
N LYS A 6 -14.76 21.99 -10.49
CA LYS A 6 -14.83 21.20 -11.74
C LYS A 6 -13.84 20.03 -11.68
N PRO A 7 -14.15 18.95 -10.94
CA PRO A 7 -13.35 17.73 -10.98
C PRO A 7 -13.47 17.09 -12.38
N GLU A 8 -12.37 16.48 -12.84
CA GLU A 8 -12.33 15.79 -14.15
C GLU A 8 -12.82 14.33 -14.05
N THR A 9 -13.18 13.88 -12.87
CA THR A 9 -13.64 12.52 -12.59
C THR A 9 -14.80 12.54 -11.61
N ASP A 10 -15.73 11.61 -11.76
CA ASP A 10 -16.86 11.45 -10.84
C ASP A 10 -16.56 10.49 -9.68
N VAL A 11 -15.49 9.68 -9.80
CA VAL A 11 -15.00 8.81 -8.72
C VAL A 11 -13.50 8.98 -8.58
N MET A 12 -13.02 9.06 -7.35
CA MET A 12 -11.59 9.17 -7.04
C MET A 12 -11.14 8.10 -6.06
N PRO A 13 -10.06 7.36 -6.38
CA PRO A 13 -9.40 6.51 -5.40
C PRO A 13 -8.61 7.37 -4.41
N MET A 14 -8.72 7.06 -3.14
CA MET A 14 -8.01 7.75 -2.06
C MET A 14 -7.35 6.74 -1.13
N HIS A 15 -6.10 6.94 -0.77
CA HIS A 15 -5.51 6.29 0.39
C HIS A 15 -6.08 6.89 1.68
N GLN A 16 -5.90 6.22 2.81
CA GLN A 16 -6.53 6.63 4.07
C GLN A 16 -6.11 8.03 4.54
N ASP A 17 -4.86 8.42 4.35
CA ASP A 17 -4.37 9.78 4.58
C ASP A 17 -5.06 10.79 3.66
N GLN A 18 -5.26 10.45 2.39
CA GLN A 18 -5.97 11.29 1.43
C GLN A 18 -7.45 11.45 1.77
N VAL A 19 -8.10 10.43 2.36
CA VAL A 19 -9.47 10.55 2.88
C VAL A 19 -9.53 11.60 3.98
N ILE A 20 -8.59 11.57 4.93
CA ILE A 20 -8.52 12.56 6.01
C ILE A 20 -8.23 13.94 5.44
N PHE A 21 -7.32 14.05 4.48
CA PHE A 21 -7.04 15.31 3.77
C PHE A 21 -8.28 15.85 3.05
N ALA A 22 -8.99 14.99 2.31
CA ALA A 22 -10.21 15.38 1.61
C ALA A 22 -11.31 15.83 2.59
N GLN A 23 -11.42 15.15 3.74
CA GLN A 23 -12.33 15.54 4.81
C GLN A 23 -11.98 16.92 5.39
N ARG A 24 -10.72 17.14 5.78
CA ARG A 24 -10.25 18.41 6.36
C ARG A 24 -10.45 19.60 5.41
N ASN A 25 -10.38 19.36 4.10
CA ASN A 25 -10.46 20.39 3.06
C ASN A 25 -11.80 20.39 2.31
N ASN A 26 -12.79 19.61 2.75
CA ASN A 26 -14.11 19.55 2.13
C ASN A 26 -14.08 19.21 0.61
N LEU A 27 -13.22 18.27 0.21
CA LEU A 27 -13.00 17.89 -1.20
C LEU A 27 -13.82 16.70 -1.66
N ALA A 28 -14.32 15.87 -0.73
CA ALA A 28 -15.16 14.71 -1.01
C ALA A 28 -16.59 14.94 -0.55
N MET A 29 -17.54 14.33 -1.25
CA MET A 29 -18.93 14.23 -0.81
C MET A 29 -19.07 13.07 0.18
N GLU A 30 -19.99 13.20 1.14
CA GLU A 30 -20.50 12.04 1.86
C GLU A 30 -21.40 11.24 0.90
N VAL A 31 -21.20 9.92 0.84
CA VAL A 31 -22.00 9.08 -0.05
C VAL A 31 -23.37 8.79 0.56
N ASP A 32 -24.37 8.73 -0.29
CA ASP A 32 -25.69 8.22 0.10
C ASP A 32 -25.62 6.69 0.21
N ALA A 33 -25.61 6.16 1.43
CA ALA A 33 -25.57 4.73 1.66
C ALA A 33 -26.80 3.99 1.09
N SER A 34 -27.95 4.65 0.94
CA SER A 34 -29.15 4.06 0.33
C SER A 34 -29.00 3.83 -1.18
N ALA A 35 -28.12 4.60 -1.82
CA ALA A 35 -27.76 4.43 -3.23
C ALA A 35 -26.69 3.35 -3.46
N ILE A 36 -26.16 2.72 -2.39
CA ILE A 36 -25.16 1.65 -2.45
C ILE A 36 -25.66 0.42 -1.67
N PRO A 37 -26.71 -0.27 -2.15
CA PRO A 37 -27.31 -1.43 -1.46
C PRO A 37 -26.33 -2.57 -1.21
N GLU A 38 -25.25 -2.68 -2.00
CA GLU A 38 -24.19 -3.68 -1.81
C GLU A 38 -23.44 -3.53 -0.46
N PHE A 39 -23.58 -2.42 0.25
CA PHE A 39 -23.05 -2.26 1.61
C PHE A 39 -23.62 -3.30 2.60
N ALA A 40 -24.81 -3.86 2.36
CA ALA A 40 -25.35 -4.95 3.16
C ALA A 40 -24.48 -6.21 3.13
N ASN A 41 -23.77 -6.44 2.02
CA ASN A 41 -22.87 -7.56 1.80
C ASN A 41 -21.43 -7.25 2.25
N TYR A 42 -21.16 -6.02 2.72
CA TYR A 42 -19.84 -5.61 3.16
C TYR A 42 -19.65 -5.79 4.68
N TYR A 43 -18.40 -6.06 5.10
CA TYR A 43 -18.05 -5.90 6.51
C TYR A 43 -18.06 -4.41 6.89
N ASP A 44 -18.54 -4.09 8.09
CA ASP A 44 -18.68 -2.70 8.55
C ASP A 44 -17.38 -1.88 8.45
N LYS A 45 -16.25 -2.52 8.75
CA LYS A 45 -14.92 -1.91 8.61
C LYS A 45 -14.54 -1.53 7.17
N GLY A 46 -15.27 -2.03 6.17
CA GLY A 46 -15.13 -1.70 4.75
C GLY A 46 -15.98 -0.51 4.31
N VAL A 47 -16.92 -0.06 5.13
CA VAL A 47 -17.83 1.06 4.83
C VAL A 47 -17.31 2.32 5.49
N THR A 48 -17.24 3.41 4.73
CA THR A 48 -16.95 4.75 5.26
C THR A 48 -17.97 5.75 4.77
N LYS A 49 -18.11 6.88 5.43
CA LYS A 49 -19.04 7.92 5.00
C LYS A 49 -18.65 8.59 3.66
N TYR A 50 -17.42 8.41 3.22
CA TYR A 50 -16.92 8.95 1.95
C TYR A 50 -16.88 7.92 0.82
N GLY A 51 -17.28 6.67 1.09
CA GLY A 51 -17.36 5.59 0.12
C GLY A 51 -16.81 4.26 0.65
N PRO A 52 -16.87 3.20 -0.15
CA PRO A 52 -16.35 1.89 0.21
C PRO A 52 -14.83 1.85 0.23
N LYS A 53 -14.27 1.08 1.15
CA LYS A 53 -12.89 0.56 1.03
C LYS A 53 -12.91 -0.56 -0.01
N MET A 54 -12.10 -0.42 -1.05
CA MET A 54 -12.13 -1.37 -2.17
C MET A 54 -11.50 -2.72 -1.84
N VAL A 55 -10.25 -2.68 -1.42
CA VAL A 55 -9.44 -3.88 -1.20
C VAL A 55 -8.50 -3.65 -0.02
N LEU A 56 -8.04 -4.75 0.58
CA LEU A 56 -6.93 -4.76 1.52
C LEU A 56 -5.65 -5.19 0.79
N TRP A 57 -4.59 -4.44 0.97
CA TRP A 57 -3.28 -4.76 0.45
C TRP A 57 -2.20 -4.61 1.52
N CYS A 58 -1.16 -5.41 1.36
CA CYS A 58 -0.02 -5.40 2.26
C CYS A 58 1.19 -4.75 1.60
N TYR A 59 1.93 -3.95 2.37
CA TYR A 59 3.24 -3.47 2.03
C TYR A 59 4.26 -4.16 2.93
N GLY A 60 5.06 -5.00 2.34
CA GLY A 60 6.07 -5.82 2.97
C GLY A 60 7.27 -5.97 2.05
N LEU A 61 7.97 -7.07 2.11
CA LEU A 61 9.19 -7.28 1.37
C LEU A 61 8.98 -8.23 0.18
N ALA A 62 9.15 -7.73 -1.05
CA ALA A 62 9.29 -8.58 -2.24
C ALA A 62 10.75 -9.03 -2.38
N TYR A 63 10.97 -10.29 -2.68
CA TYR A 63 12.30 -10.85 -2.85
C TYR A 63 12.35 -11.97 -3.90
N ASN A 64 13.49 -12.10 -4.58
CA ASN A 64 13.78 -13.18 -5.50
C ASN A 64 14.17 -14.44 -4.72
N THR A 65 13.41 -15.55 -4.91
CA THR A 65 13.57 -16.78 -4.14
C THR A 65 14.79 -17.62 -4.53
N GLU A 66 15.41 -17.35 -5.67
CA GLU A 66 16.61 -18.03 -6.13
C GLU A 66 17.88 -17.35 -5.59
N LEU A 67 17.82 -16.01 -5.41
CA LEU A 67 18.98 -15.18 -5.06
C LEU A 67 19.00 -14.77 -3.59
N VAL A 68 17.87 -14.84 -2.88
CA VAL A 68 17.77 -14.46 -1.45
C VAL A 68 17.40 -15.69 -0.63
N LYS A 69 18.36 -16.20 0.12
CA LYS A 69 18.20 -17.41 0.97
C LYS A 69 18.95 -17.22 2.31
N PRO A 70 18.34 -17.64 3.41
CA PRO A 70 16.95 -18.12 3.57
C PRO A 70 15.91 -17.04 3.28
N ALA A 71 14.60 -17.43 3.23
CA ALA A 71 13.51 -16.48 3.08
C ALA A 71 13.60 -15.40 4.18
N PRO A 72 13.53 -14.09 3.83
CA PRO A 72 13.69 -13.02 4.79
C PRO A 72 12.52 -12.97 5.77
N THR A 73 12.82 -12.72 7.05
CA THR A 73 11.83 -12.56 8.12
C THR A 73 11.95 -11.21 8.83
N SER A 74 12.84 -10.35 8.38
CA SER A 74 13.17 -9.05 8.97
C SER A 74 13.46 -8.03 7.88
N TRP A 75 13.07 -6.77 8.10
CA TRP A 75 13.45 -5.65 7.25
C TRP A 75 14.97 -5.45 7.19
N LYS A 76 15.71 -5.87 8.24
CA LYS A 76 17.17 -5.68 8.33
C LYS A 76 17.94 -6.37 7.22
N VAL A 77 17.35 -7.33 6.52
CA VAL A 77 17.96 -7.98 5.34
C VAL A 77 18.33 -6.96 4.25
N LEU A 78 17.61 -5.83 4.17
CA LEU A 78 17.93 -4.77 3.21
C LEU A 78 19.32 -4.12 3.46
N TRP A 79 19.81 -4.16 4.69
CA TRP A 79 21.13 -3.66 5.11
C TRP A 79 22.22 -4.72 5.07
N ASP A 80 21.91 -5.95 4.67
CA ASP A 80 22.92 -7.01 4.61
C ASP A 80 23.91 -6.72 3.48
N PRO A 81 25.23 -6.68 3.78
CA PRO A 81 26.27 -6.44 2.77
C PRO A 81 26.26 -7.44 1.60
N GLU A 82 25.72 -8.63 1.77
CA GLU A 82 25.54 -9.63 0.70
C GLU A 82 24.71 -9.07 -0.47
N TYR A 83 23.79 -8.15 -0.17
CA TYR A 83 22.89 -7.55 -1.17
C TYR A 83 23.28 -6.12 -1.56
N ALA A 84 24.56 -5.74 -1.35
CA ALA A 84 25.07 -4.44 -1.77
C ALA A 84 24.83 -4.20 -3.27
N GLY A 85 24.24 -3.04 -3.60
CA GLY A 85 23.90 -2.65 -4.98
C GLY A 85 22.79 -3.49 -5.63
N LYS A 86 21.95 -4.18 -4.83
CA LYS A 86 20.87 -5.06 -5.34
C LYS A 86 19.50 -4.78 -4.73
N VAL A 87 19.36 -3.69 -4.02
CA VAL A 87 18.14 -3.28 -3.32
C VAL A 87 17.61 -1.98 -3.89
N ALA A 88 16.30 -1.82 -3.91
CA ALA A 88 15.68 -0.52 -4.17
C ALA A 88 14.65 -0.21 -3.07
N VAL A 89 14.30 1.08 -2.92
CA VAL A 89 13.23 1.52 -2.00
C VAL A 89 12.32 2.54 -2.66
N ASN A 90 11.13 2.70 -2.11
CA ASN A 90 10.10 3.59 -2.62
C ASN A 90 10.37 5.05 -2.21
N GLU A 91 10.50 5.95 -3.18
CA GLU A 91 10.52 7.40 -2.94
C GLU A 91 9.16 8.07 -3.19
N GLY A 92 8.29 7.45 -3.96
CA GLY A 92 6.94 7.96 -4.23
C GLY A 92 6.04 7.96 -2.98
N LEU A 93 6.19 6.92 -2.14
CA LEU A 93 5.59 6.82 -0.82
C LEU A 93 6.70 6.78 0.23
N LYS A 94 7.44 7.88 0.35
CA LYS A 94 8.59 8.00 1.26
C LYS A 94 8.23 7.79 2.72
N ASP A 95 6.99 8.13 3.11
CA ASP A 95 6.45 7.85 4.44
C ASP A 95 6.55 6.37 4.79
N GLN A 96 6.15 5.48 3.88
CA GLN A 96 6.25 4.03 4.09
C GLN A 96 7.71 3.56 4.20
N THR A 97 8.61 4.13 3.39
CA THR A 97 10.04 3.80 3.48
C THR A 97 10.63 4.26 4.83
N LEU A 98 10.30 5.46 5.30
CA LEU A 98 10.78 5.99 6.58
C LEU A 98 10.23 5.18 7.77
N GLN A 99 8.95 4.82 7.72
CA GLN A 99 8.32 3.97 8.73
C GLN A 99 8.91 2.55 8.73
N MET A 100 9.21 1.98 7.55
CA MET A 100 9.89 0.69 7.42
C MET A 100 11.28 0.71 8.07
N VAL A 101 12.06 1.78 7.84
CA VAL A 101 13.36 1.97 8.52
C VAL A 101 13.19 1.98 10.03
N ASN A 102 12.20 2.69 10.53
CA ASN A 102 11.92 2.73 11.96
C ASN A 102 11.48 1.36 12.50
N LEU A 103 10.62 0.63 11.79
CA LEU A 103 10.26 -0.73 12.19
C LEU A 103 11.50 -1.61 12.31
N ALA A 104 12.41 -1.57 11.34
CA ALA A 104 13.64 -2.34 11.34
C ALA A 104 14.52 -2.10 12.58
N PHE A 105 14.61 -0.87 13.07
CA PHE A 105 15.57 -0.48 14.09
C PHE A 105 14.97 -0.05 15.43
N LYS A 106 13.72 0.44 15.43
CA LYS A 106 13.04 0.93 16.65
C LYS A 106 11.86 0.05 17.06
N GLY A 107 11.39 -0.86 16.19
CA GLY A 107 10.20 -1.69 16.44
C GLY A 107 8.88 -0.90 16.45
N SER A 108 8.89 0.36 16.02
CA SER A 108 7.73 1.25 15.91
C SER A 108 7.88 2.11 14.65
N PRO A 109 6.79 2.42 13.92
CA PRO A 109 6.86 3.27 12.73
C PRO A 109 7.21 4.74 13.05
N TYR A 110 7.07 5.17 14.30
CA TYR A 110 7.26 6.55 14.74
C TYR A 110 8.13 6.65 16.01
N PRO A 111 8.74 7.82 16.28
CA PRO A 111 8.81 9.01 15.42
C PRO A 111 9.80 8.85 14.25
N VAL A 112 9.53 9.56 13.15
CA VAL A 112 10.51 9.76 12.07
C VAL A 112 11.39 10.97 12.45
N ASP A 113 12.66 10.75 12.61
CA ASP A 113 13.64 11.72 13.15
C ASP A 113 15.02 11.58 12.50
N ALA A 114 16.00 12.30 12.99
CA ALA A 114 17.37 12.25 12.50
C ALA A 114 17.99 10.83 12.56
N GLN A 115 17.60 10.01 13.56
CA GLN A 115 18.08 8.63 13.67
C GLN A 115 17.51 7.75 12.54
N THR A 116 16.25 7.99 12.11
CA THR A 116 15.67 7.34 10.95
C THR A 116 16.50 7.58 9.70
N PHE A 117 16.90 8.84 9.46
CA PHE A 117 17.70 9.22 8.29
C PHE A 117 19.15 8.73 8.39
N LYS A 118 19.69 8.57 9.61
CA LYS A 118 20.98 7.90 9.80
C LYS A 118 20.90 6.45 9.32
N HIS A 119 19.91 5.67 9.77
CA HIS A 119 19.74 4.29 9.32
C HIS A 119 19.44 4.21 7.81
N LEU A 120 18.70 5.16 7.26
CA LEU A 120 18.48 5.25 5.82
C LEU A 120 19.79 5.53 5.06
N SER A 121 20.70 6.33 5.64
CA SER A 121 22.03 6.54 5.07
C SER A 121 22.90 5.28 5.12
N ASP A 122 22.78 4.50 6.20
CA ASP A 122 23.47 3.22 6.34
C ASP A 122 22.97 2.18 5.30
N LEU A 123 21.80 2.39 4.68
CA LEU A 123 21.24 1.55 3.59
C LEU A 123 21.85 1.88 2.21
N ARG A 124 22.45 3.06 2.03
CA ARG A 124 22.97 3.50 0.71
C ARG A 124 23.83 2.49 -0.03
N PRO A 125 24.76 1.75 0.62
CA PRO A 125 25.56 0.75 -0.09
C PRO A 125 24.74 -0.37 -0.73
N SER A 126 23.55 -0.66 -0.21
CA SER A 126 22.64 -1.67 -0.77
C SER A 126 21.80 -1.14 -1.93
N LEU A 127 21.62 0.19 -2.01
CA LEU A 127 20.70 0.80 -2.96
C LEU A 127 21.29 0.91 -4.37
N VAL A 128 20.56 0.39 -5.36
CA VAL A 128 20.82 0.62 -6.78
C VAL A 128 19.84 1.63 -7.37
N ALA A 129 18.63 1.73 -6.80
CA ALA A 129 17.60 2.64 -7.31
C ALA A 129 16.66 3.13 -6.20
N LEU A 130 16.06 4.29 -6.46
CA LEU A 130 14.85 4.77 -5.80
C LEU A 130 13.71 4.73 -6.84
N TRP A 131 12.60 4.10 -6.51
CA TRP A 131 11.47 3.99 -7.44
C TRP A 131 10.27 4.79 -6.97
N SER A 132 9.53 5.41 -7.89
CA SER A 132 8.38 6.27 -7.57
C SER A 132 7.04 5.56 -7.78
N GLY A 133 6.94 4.70 -8.78
CA GLY A 133 5.75 3.95 -9.12
C GLY A 133 5.97 2.44 -9.12
N GLY A 134 4.91 1.66 -8.87
CA GLY A 134 5.04 0.21 -8.85
C GLY A 134 5.55 -0.40 -10.16
N ALA A 135 5.30 0.25 -11.30
CA ALA A 135 5.83 -0.18 -12.60
C ALA A 135 7.35 -0.09 -12.68
N ASP A 136 7.96 0.91 -12.03
CA ASP A 136 9.41 1.08 -11.99
C ASP A 136 10.06 -0.10 -11.25
N ALA A 137 9.53 -0.44 -10.07
CA ALA A 137 10.02 -1.59 -9.30
C ALA A 137 9.80 -2.93 -10.01
N GLU A 138 8.66 -3.10 -10.71
CA GLU A 138 8.42 -4.27 -11.55
C GLU A 138 9.48 -4.40 -12.64
N GLN A 139 9.86 -3.29 -13.28
CA GLN A 139 10.88 -3.29 -14.32
C GLN A 139 12.27 -3.64 -13.78
N LEU A 140 12.63 -3.11 -12.60
CA LEU A 140 13.89 -3.45 -11.94
C LEU A 140 13.98 -4.96 -11.65
N PHE A 141 12.89 -5.61 -11.22
CA PHE A 141 12.84 -7.06 -11.06
C PHE A 141 12.97 -7.82 -12.38
N ARG A 142 12.25 -7.38 -13.43
CA ARG A 142 12.32 -8.04 -14.77
C ARG A 142 13.70 -7.96 -15.38
N ASN A 143 14.40 -6.86 -15.15
CA ASN A 143 15.78 -6.66 -15.64
C ASN A 143 16.82 -7.39 -14.76
N GLY A 144 16.43 -7.93 -13.61
CA GLY A 144 17.38 -8.53 -12.65
C GLY A 144 18.30 -7.51 -11.95
N GLU A 145 17.94 -6.22 -11.97
CA GLU A 145 18.73 -5.14 -11.35
C GLU A 145 18.60 -5.18 -9.82
N ILE A 146 17.47 -5.67 -9.28
CA ILE A 146 17.24 -5.84 -7.86
C ILE A 146 16.88 -7.27 -7.50
N VAL A 147 17.25 -7.67 -6.30
CA VAL A 147 16.85 -8.95 -5.73
C VAL A 147 15.75 -8.82 -4.67
N MET A 148 15.57 -7.61 -4.10
CA MET A 148 14.52 -7.32 -3.13
C MET A 148 14.19 -5.83 -3.07
N THR A 149 12.96 -5.53 -2.66
CA THR A 149 12.47 -4.17 -2.39
C THR A 149 11.23 -4.24 -1.49
N PRO A 150 10.98 -3.24 -0.61
CA PRO A 150 9.66 -3.04 -0.03
C PRO A 150 8.62 -2.90 -1.14
N PHE A 151 7.53 -3.67 -1.09
CA PHE A 151 6.58 -3.69 -2.21
C PHE A 151 5.18 -4.14 -1.78
N TRP A 152 4.23 -4.07 -2.69
CA TRP A 152 2.84 -4.50 -2.49
C TRP A 152 2.65 -5.97 -2.88
N ASN A 153 1.93 -6.74 -2.05
CA ASN A 153 1.68 -8.16 -2.25
C ASN A 153 1.01 -8.47 -3.61
N GLY A 154 0.00 -7.69 -4.02
CA GLY A 154 -0.69 -7.92 -5.30
C GLY A 154 0.24 -7.76 -6.52
N ARG A 155 1.23 -6.86 -6.45
CA ARG A 155 2.24 -6.71 -7.51
C ARG A 155 3.18 -7.92 -7.57
N VAL A 156 3.55 -8.47 -6.41
CA VAL A 156 4.34 -9.71 -6.35
C VAL A 156 3.56 -10.87 -6.96
N THR A 157 2.26 -11.00 -6.64
CA THR A 157 1.38 -12.03 -7.22
C THR A 157 1.32 -11.92 -8.75
N LYS A 158 1.18 -10.69 -9.29
CA LYS A 158 1.23 -10.43 -10.73
C LYS A 158 2.55 -10.89 -11.35
N LEU A 159 3.69 -10.46 -10.82
CA LEU A 159 5.01 -10.81 -11.35
C LEU A 159 5.29 -12.32 -11.28
N ARG A 160 4.81 -13.02 -10.25
CA ARG A 160 4.85 -14.48 -10.19
C ARG A 160 4.03 -15.12 -11.30
N GLY A 161 2.86 -14.58 -11.61
CA GLY A 161 2.05 -15.01 -12.75
C GLY A 161 2.75 -14.82 -14.11
N GLU A 162 3.67 -13.87 -14.19
CA GLU A 162 4.55 -13.65 -15.36
C GLU A 162 5.78 -14.59 -15.37
N GLY A 163 5.95 -15.44 -14.35
CA GLY A 163 7.04 -16.42 -14.26
C GLY A 163 8.28 -15.95 -13.49
N LEU A 164 8.26 -14.75 -12.85
CA LEU A 164 9.39 -14.32 -12.03
C LEU A 164 9.45 -15.12 -10.72
N PRO A 165 10.63 -15.55 -10.25
CA PRO A 165 10.80 -16.32 -9.01
C PRO A 165 10.71 -15.40 -7.78
N LEU A 166 9.58 -14.75 -7.59
CA LEU A 166 9.37 -13.80 -6.50
C LEU A 166 8.44 -14.37 -5.43
N LYS A 167 8.70 -13.99 -4.18
CA LYS A 167 7.76 -14.14 -3.05
C LYS A 167 7.63 -12.84 -2.28
N PHE A 168 6.53 -12.76 -1.53
CA PHE A 168 6.27 -11.70 -0.58
C PHE A 168 6.55 -12.21 0.83
N ALA A 169 7.31 -11.45 1.61
CA ALA A 169 7.57 -11.71 3.01
C ALA A 169 6.96 -10.62 3.89
N THR A 170 6.49 -11.02 5.05
CA THR A 170 5.97 -10.15 6.11
C THR A 170 6.99 -10.12 7.26
N PRO A 171 7.80 -9.05 7.37
CA PRO A 171 8.79 -8.93 8.43
C PRO A 171 8.15 -8.94 9.83
N LYS A 172 8.83 -9.57 10.79
CA LYS A 172 8.34 -9.73 12.17
C LYS A 172 8.32 -8.44 12.97
N GLU A 173 9.11 -7.44 12.57
CA GLU A 173 9.09 -6.10 13.16
C GLU A 173 7.81 -5.34 12.80
N GLY A 174 7.08 -5.83 11.80
CA GLY A 174 5.82 -5.29 11.34
C GLY A 174 5.80 -5.03 9.84
N PHE A 175 4.61 -5.05 9.29
CA PHE A 175 4.33 -4.68 7.89
C PHE A 175 3.01 -3.90 7.85
N PHE A 176 2.77 -3.17 6.76
CA PHE A 176 1.60 -2.31 6.68
C PHE A 176 0.45 -2.99 5.95
N VAL A 177 -0.77 -2.81 6.49
CA VAL A 177 -2.01 -3.20 5.84
C VAL A 177 -2.82 -1.94 5.58
N ARG A 178 -3.05 -1.66 4.32
CA ARG A 178 -3.80 -0.49 3.88
C ARG A 178 -4.99 -0.88 3.01
N SER A 179 -5.88 0.07 2.81
CA SER A 179 -6.98 -0.02 1.85
C SER A 179 -7.09 1.29 1.09
N SER A 180 -7.70 1.24 -0.10
CA SER A 180 -8.10 2.43 -0.83
C SER A 180 -9.60 2.64 -0.67
N VAL A 181 -10.02 3.86 -0.41
CA VAL A 181 -11.44 4.28 -0.41
C VAL A 181 -11.74 4.89 -1.76
N TYR A 182 -12.83 4.47 -2.38
CA TYR A 182 -13.31 5.11 -3.59
C TYR A 182 -14.43 6.08 -3.21
N GLY A 183 -14.20 7.35 -3.43
CA GLY A 183 -15.12 8.42 -3.05
C GLY A 183 -15.55 9.25 -4.24
N ILE A 184 -16.54 10.11 -4.00
CA ILE A 184 -17.08 11.05 -4.98
C ILE A 184 -16.51 12.41 -4.68
N PRO A 185 -15.78 13.05 -5.62
CA PRO A 185 -15.27 14.40 -5.40
C PRO A 185 -16.43 15.41 -5.32
N ARG A 186 -16.25 16.42 -4.49
CA ARG A 186 -17.21 17.53 -4.43
C ARG A 186 -17.27 18.24 -5.78
N GLY A 187 -18.49 18.42 -6.30
CA GLY A 187 -18.70 19.01 -7.62
C GLY A 187 -18.61 18.03 -8.78
N ALA A 188 -18.62 16.71 -8.51
CA ALA A 188 -18.75 15.68 -9.54
C ALA A 188 -19.91 15.99 -10.48
N ALA A 189 -19.71 15.79 -11.78
CA ALA A 189 -20.73 16.08 -12.80
C ALA A 189 -21.88 15.05 -12.77
N ASN A 190 -21.60 13.80 -12.43
CA ASN A 190 -22.54 12.70 -12.45
C ASN A 190 -22.53 11.91 -11.11
N PRO A 191 -22.95 12.53 -9.98
CA PRO A 191 -22.84 11.90 -8.67
C PRO A 191 -23.74 10.65 -8.55
N GLU A 192 -24.88 10.61 -9.22
CA GLU A 192 -25.78 9.45 -9.24
C GLU A 192 -25.11 8.25 -9.91
N LEU A 193 -24.54 8.45 -11.11
CA LEU A 193 -23.78 7.41 -11.81
C LEU A 193 -22.54 6.95 -11.01
N ALA A 194 -21.92 7.86 -10.27
CA ALA A 194 -20.82 7.54 -9.37
C ALA A 194 -21.27 6.57 -8.25
N HIS A 195 -22.43 6.78 -7.66
CA HIS A 195 -23.00 5.85 -6.67
C HIS A 195 -23.31 4.47 -7.28
N GLU A 196 -23.89 4.44 -8.48
CA GLU A 196 -24.14 3.18 -9.21
C GLU A 196 -22.84 2.42 -9.47
N TRP A 197 -21.79 3.13 -9.90
CA TRP A 197 -20.49 2.53 -10.13
C TRP A 197 -19.87 2.02 -8.82
N LEU A 198 -19.95 2.79 -7.73
CA LEU A 198 -19.49 2.35 -6.42
C LEU A 198 -20.21 1.08 -5.97
N ASN A 199 -21.52 1.02 -6.16
CA ASN A 199 -22.32 -0.17 -5.84
C ASN A 199 -21.87 -1.39 -6.65
N TRP A 200 -21.68 -1.22 -7.97
CA TRP A 200 -21.25 -2.31 -8.85
C TRP A 200 -19.84 -2.83 -8.50
N VAL A 201 -18.88 -1.92 -8.28
CA VAL A 201 -17.47 -2.29 -8.14
C VAL A 201 -17.17 -3.02 -6.82
N ILE A 202 -18.02 -2.86 -5.81
CA ILE A 202 -17.90 -3.58 -4.53
C ILE A 202 -18.69 -4.89 -4.50
N GLY A 203 -19.44 -5.19 -5.57
CA GLY A 203 -20.15 -6.46 -5.72
C GLY A 203 -19.21 -7.67 -5.79
N ALA A 204 -19.73 -8.86 -5.51
CA ALA A 204 -18.94 -10.09 -5.40
C ALA A 204 -18.10 -10.38 -6.66
N GLY A 205 -18.61 -10.12 -7.87
CA GLY A 205 -17.90 -10.38 -9.13
C GLY A 205 -16.61 -9.55 -9.27
N PRO A 206 -16.67 -8.21 -9.26
CA PRO A 206 -15.48 -7.35 -9.29
C PRO A 206 -14.51 -7.61 -8.13
N GLN A 207 -15.02 -7.83 -6.92
CA GLN A 207 -14.21 -8.12 -5.74
C GLN A 207 -13.48 -9.46 -5.86
N LYS A 208 -14.10 -10.48 -6.46
CA LYS A 208 -13.44 -11.77 -6.76
C LYS A 208 -12.22 -11.58 -7.68
N LYS A 209 -12.32 -10.70 -8.67
CA LYS A 209 -11.16 -10.37 -9.53
C LYS A 209 -9.99 -9.78 -8.75
N MET A 210 -10.24 -8.98 -7.72
CA MET A 210 -9.17 -8.44 -6.87
C MET A 210 -8.50 -9.54 -6.05
N VAL A 211 -9.27 -10.52 -5.58
CA VAL A 211 -8.74 -11.67 -4.83
C VAL A 211 -7.78 -12.51 -5.68
N GLU A 212 -8.05 -12.69 -6.97
CA GLU A 212 -7.16 -13.39 -7.90
C GLU A 212 -5.75 -12.75 -7.96
N TYR A 213 -5.64 -11.46 -7.68
CA TYR A 213 -4.36 -10.74 -7.56
C TYR A 213 -3.77 -10.74 -6.14
N GLY A 214 -4.34 -11.49 -5.19
CA GLY A 214 -3.85 -11.59 -3.82
C GLY A 214 -4.30 -10.44 -2.91
N TYR A 215 -5.27 -9.62 -3.33
CA TYR A 215 -5.87 -8.59 -2.47
C TYR A 215 -6.95 -9.18 -1.56
N GLY A 216 -7.05 -8.67 -0.34
CA GLY A 216 -8.18 -8.97 0.53
C GLY A 216 -9.42 -8.17 0.11
N THR A 217 -10.60 -8.72 0.35
CA THR A 217 -11.89 -8.07 0.08
C THR A 217 -12.62 -7.74 1.37
N PHE A 218 -13.55 -6.80 1.30
CA PHE A 218 -14.53 -6.53 2.36
C PHE A 218 -15.92 -7.11 2.06
N ASN A 219 -16.12 -7.70 0.87
CA ASN A 219 -17.40 -8.33 0.51
C ASN A 219 -17.48 -9.75 1.08
N LYS A 220 -18.49 -10.01 1.90
CA LYS A 220 -18.73 -11.27 2.61
C LYS A 220 -19.10 -12.43 1.69
N GLN A 221 -19.55 -12.14 0.46
CA GLN A 221 -19.99 -13.15 -0.52
C GLN A 221 -18.85 -13.69 -1.38
N VAL A 222 -17.65 -13.11 -1.27
CA VAL A 222 -16.50 -13.56 -2.04
C VAL A 222 -15.84 -14.75 -1.37
N GLU A 223 -15.96 -15.89 -2.01
CA GLU A 223 -15.27 -17.12 -1.58
C GLU A 223 -13.86 -17.18 -2.15
N HIS A 224 -12.95 -17.76 -1.38
CA HIS A 224 -11.55 -17.97 -1.76
C HIS A 224 -11.29 -19.45 -2.02
N THR A 225 -10.59 -19.77 -3.11
CA THR A 225 -9.98 -21.08 -3.28
C THR A 225 -8.79 -21.22 -2.30
N ALA A 226 -8.30 -22.44 -2.08
CA ALA A 226 -7.13 -22.64 -1.23
C ALA A 226 -5.87 -21.93 -1.75
N GLU A 227 -5.71 -21.85 -3.08
CA GLU A 227 -4.61 -21.15 -3.72
C GLU A 227 -4.73 -19.61 -3.52
N GLU A 228 -5.91 -19.06 -3.71
CA GLU A 228 -6.17 -17.64 -3.48
C GLU A 228 -5.95 -17.27 -2.01
N ALA A 229 -6.46 -18.08 -1.08
CA ALA A 229 -6.28 -17.85 0.35
C ALA A 229 -4.79 -17.80 0.74
N ALA A 230 -3.95 -18.63 0.11
CA ALA A 230 -2.49 -18.62 0.33
C ALA A 230 -1.81 -17.34 -0.20
N ASN A 231 -2.42 -16.63 -1.15
CA ASN A 231 -1.92 -15.36 -1.71
C ASN A 231 -2.53 -14.12 -1.01
N VAL A 232 -3.69 -14.27 -0.37
CA VAL A 232 -4.38 -13.20 0.35
C VAL A 232 -3.84 -13.13 1.79
N ILE A 233 -2.73 -12.43 1.97
CA ILE A 233 -1.99 -12.31 3.25
C ILE A 233 -2.90 -11.93 4.43
N VAL A 234 -3.87 -11.04 4.20
CA VAL A 234 -4.79 -10.56 5.26
C VAL A 234 -5.76 -11.62 5.77
N SER A 235 -5.85 -12.79 5.16
CA SER A 235 -6.68 -13.91 5.63
C SER A 235 -5.95 -14.82 6.64
N ASP A 236 -4.64 -14.67 6.81
CA ASP A 236 -3.85 -15.45 7.78
C ASP A 236 -3.71 -14.70 9.12
N PRO A 237 -4.41 -15.14 10.20
CA PRO A 237 -4.34 -14.48 11.49
C PRO A 237 -2.95 -14.56 12.13
N GLU A 238 -2.15 -15.59 11.85
CA GLU A 238 -0.78 -15.72 12.37
C GLU A 238 0.16 -14.70 11.74
N VAL A 239 -0.07 -14.32 10.50
CA VAL A 239 0.66 -13.25 9.82
C VAL A 239 0.14 -11.90 10.27
N MET A 240 -1.16 -11.73 10.39
CA MET A 240 -1.81 -10.45 10.73
C MET A 240 -1.46 -9.93 12.13
N LYS A 241 -0.97 -10.76 13.04
CA LYS A 241 -0.47 -10.30 14.36
C LYS A 241 0.74 -9.37 14.25
N TYR A 242 1.45 -9.38 13.13
CA TYR A 242 2.56 -8.46 12.83
C TYR A 242 2.12 -7.23 12.03
N ALA A 243 0.85 -7.10 11.67
CA ALA A 243 0.35 -5.93 10.98
C ALA A 243 0.41 -4.69 11.88
N VAL A 244 0.99 -3.61 11.37
CA VAL A 244 1.17 -2.36 12.10
C VAL A 244 0.06 -1.39 11.73
N SER A 245 -0.51 -0.77 12.76
CA SER A 245 -1.44 0.35 12.59
C SER A 245 -0.66 1.64 12.36
N GLU A 246 -1.05 2.39 11.33
CA GLU A 246 -0.45 3.68 11.01
C GLU A 246 -1.31 4.82 11.55
N ASP A 247 -0.64 5.87 12.01
CA ASP A 247 -1.28 7.13 12.34
C ASP A 247 -1.21 8.08 11.13
N PHE A 248 -2.28 8.09 10.35
CA PHE A 248 -2.37 8.92 9.14
C PHE A 248 -2.41 10.43 9.43
N ASN A 249 -2.78 10.85 10.65
CA ASN A 249 -2.66 12.25 11.05
C ASN A 249 -1.19 12.65 11.15
N GLN A 250 -0.34 11.81 11.74
CA GLN A 250 1.10 12.06 11.77
C GLN A 250 1.72 12.15 10.38
N ILE A 251 1.27 11.31 9.43
CA ILE A 251 1.74 11.37 8.04
C ILE A 251 1.38 12.73 7.42
N LEU A 252 0.15 13.21 7.62
CA LEU A 252 -0.30 14.48 7.08
C LEU A 252 0.37 15.68 7.76
N ASP A 253 0.46 15.65 9.08
CA ASP A 253 0.94 16.78 9.86
C ASP A 253 2.46 16.98 9.73
N ASN A 254 3.23 15.89 9.52
CA ASN A 254 4.68 15.92 9.36
C ASN A 254 5.18 15.72 7.92
N GLY A 255 4.29 15.45 6.98
CA GLY A 255 4.66 15.06 5.60
C GLY A 255 5.55 16.06 4.87
N LYS A 256 5.40 17.38 5.16
CA LYS A 256 6.29 18.41 4.61
C LYS A 256 7.69 18.29 5.19
N GLU A 257 7.84 18.19 6.50
CA GLU A 257 9.13 18.04 7.18
C GLU A 257 9.86 16.79 6.69
N TRP A 258 9.18 15.66 6.64
CA TRP A 258 9.76 14.41 6.15
C TRP A 258 10.20 14.52 4.69
N THR A 259 9.45 15.27 3.87
CA THR A 259 9.83 15.52 2.48
C THR A 259 11.09 16.38 2.38
N ASP A 260 11.21 17.42 3.19
CA ASP A 260 12.40 18.29 3.23
C ASP A 260 13.63 17.50 3.70
N MET A 261 13.49 16.68 4.73
CA MET A 261 14.57 15.78 5.22
C MET A 261 14.95 14.73 4.17
N TRP A 262 13.98 14.14 3.47
CA TRP A 262 14.21 13.18 2.39
C TRP A 262 15.02 13.80 1.24
N ASN A 263 14.62 14.99 0.80
CA ASN A 263 15.31 15.70 -0.27
C ASN A 263 16.77 16.04 0.11
N LYS A 264 16.98 16.47 1.36
CA LYS A 264 18.33 16.69 1.89
C LYS A 264 19.14 15.39 1.91
N TRP A 265 18.58 14.29 2.38
CA TRP A 265 19.22 12.99 2.35
C TRP A 265 19.54 12.54 0.93
N LYS A 266 18.63 12.71 -0.01
CA LYS A 266 18.80 12.29 -1.41
C LYS A 266 19.94 13.06 -2.10
N SER A 267 20.17 14.31 -1.73
CA SER A 267 21.22 15.18 -2.30
C SER A 267 22.59 15.07 -1.61
N SER A 268 22.71 14.36 -0.50
CA SER A 268 23.96 14.11 0.21
C SER A 268 24.60 12.80 -0.23
#